data_24ede1c661b5a86bcfdfb147b8fd149f
#
_entry.id   24ede1c661b5a86bcfdfb147b8fd149f
#
_cell.length_a   1.000
_cell.length_b   1.000
_cell.length_c   1.000
_cell.angle_alpha   90.00
_cell.angle_beta   90.00
_cell.angle_gamma   90.00
#
_symmetry.space_group_name_H-M   'P 1'
#
loop_
_entity.id
_entity.type
_entity.pdbx_description
1 polymer ?
#
loop_
_entity_poly.entity_id
_entity_poly.type
_entity_poly.pdbx_seq_one_letter_code
_entity_poly.pdbx_strand_id
1 'polypeptide(L)'
;MNLKEAFRYQNKLQSLLDEAQGILDCDANVTKVANTYLRHKVMAEAEDETVLAMPETEYYEQITDIARFLLHLLDEKETLSAAIRTAKDALDIDMDSAVSLNATRQSIARTFKRMNDLHSSEQTISNGGTGYRFNAEGNQISYRCDVRRVTTINYDRKVIRAALCKLNQRADETSAKIYLCLVTSKVDYAPPLDVNASFAE
;
A
#
# COMPACT_ATOMS: atom_id res chain seq x y z
N MET A 1 -13.57 14.02 -18.32
CA MET A 1 -13.62 13.81 -16.85
C MET A 1 -12.63 14.72 -16.14
N ASN A 2 -12.66 14.86 -14.79
CA ASN A 2 -11.61 15.56 -14.06
C ASN A 2 -10.47 14.62 -13.66
N LEU A 3 -9.32 15.17 -13.17
CA LEU A 3 -8.16 14.38 -12.78
C LEU A 3 -8.47 13.36 -11.67
N LYS A 4 -9.34 13.70 -10.70
CA LYS A 4 -9.73 12.77 -9.63
C LYS A 4 -10.51 11.57 -10.18
N GLU A 5 -11.42 11.81 -11.13
CA GLU A 5 -12.17 10.75 -11.81
C GLU A 5 -11.24 9.89 -12.67
N ALA A 6 -10.29 10.53 -13.38
CA ALA A 6 -9.30 9.83 -14.20
C ALA A 6 -8.42 8.88 -13.38
N PHE A 7 -7.95 9.30 -12.20
CA PHE A 7 -7.20 8.42 -11.31
C PHE A 7 -8.06 7.28 -10.75
N ARG A 8 -9.34 7.56 -10.43
CA ARG A 8 -10.27 6.50 -10.00
C ARG A 8 -10.46 5.48 -11.11
N TYR A 9 -10.61 5.93 -12.34
CA TYR A 9 -10.76 5.04 -13.49
C TYR A 9 -9.47 4.26 -13.79
N GLN A 10 -8.30 4.88 -13.64
CA GLN A 10 -7.01 4.20 -13.76
C GLN A 10 -6.88 3.04 -12.75
N ASN A 11 -7.32 3.25 -11.51
CA ASN A 11 -7.35 2.18 -10.50
C ASN A 11 -8.34 1.07 -10.87
N LYS A 12 -9.49 1.41 -11.48
CA LYS A 12 -10.44 0.42 -11.98
C LYS A 12 -9.84 -0.43 -13.09
N LEU A 13 -9.19 0.19 -14.08
CA LEU A 13 -8.49 -0.55 -15.15
C LEU A 13 -7.42 -1.47 -14.58
N GLN A 14 -6.66 -1.02 -13.56
CA GLN A 14 -5.67 -1.87 -12.90
C GLN A 14 -6.32 -3.08 -12.22
N SER A 15 -7.42 -2.88 -11.50
CA SER A 15 -8.16 -3.98 -10.87
C SER A 15 -8.65 -5.02 -11.87
N LEU A 16 -9.17 -4.58 -13.02
CA LEU A 16 -9.61 -5.48 -14.08
C LEU A 16 -8.43 -6.24 -14.73
N LEU A 17 -7.29 -5.56 -14.92
CA LEU A 17 -6.05 -6.18 -15.40
C LEU A 17 -5.58 -7.28 -14.45
N ASP A 18 -5.53 -6.97 -13.14
CA ASP A 18 -5.07 -7.91 -12.12
C ASP A 18 -5.99 -9.14 -12.04
N GLU A 19 -7.32 -8.95 -12.20
CA GLU A 19 -8.31 -10.02 -12.21
C GLU A 19 -8.19 -10.89 -13.46
N ALA A 20 -8.12 -10.29 -14.65
CA ALA A 20 -7.92 -11.01 -15.91
C ALA A 20 -6.61 -11.81 -15.91
N GLN A 21 -5.52 -11.18 -15.45
CA GLN A 21 -4.22 -11.84 -15.34
C GLN A 21 -4.27 -12.99 -14.34
N GLY A 22 -4.91 -12.82 -13.19
CA GLY A 22 -5.06 -13.88 -12.18
C GLY A 22 -5.81 -15.11 -12.71
N ILE A 23 -6.81 -14.92 -13.58
CA ILE A 23 -7.50 -16.03 -14.25
C ILE A 23 -6.55 -16.76 -15.21
N LEU A 24 -5.77 -16.00 -16.01
CA LEU A 24 -4.87 -16.56 -17.02
C LEU A 24 -3.59 -17.18 -16.43
N ASP A 25 -3.13 -16.73 -15.28
CA ASP A 25 -1.94 -17.27 -14.58
C ASP A 25 -2.23 -18.61 -13.89
N CYS A 26 -3.49 -19.03 -13.82
CA CYS A 26 -3.88 -20.32 -13.23
C CYS A 26 -3.87 -21.42 -14.30
N ASP A 27 -2.92 -22.36 -14.22
CA ASP A 27 -2.78 -23.48 -15.17
C ASP A 27 -4.08 -24.29 -15.28
N ALA A 28 -4.83 -24.47 -14.20
CA ALA A 28 -6.12 -25.19 -14.21
C ALA A 28 -7.18 -24.51 -15.06
N ASN A 29 -7.10 -23.18 -15.24
CA ASN A 29 -8.02 -22.42 -16.08
C ASN A 29 -7.66 -22.47 -17.56
N VAL A 30 -6.37 -22.50 -17.87
CA VAL A 30 -5.89 -22.41 -19.26
C VAL A 30 -5.57 -23.76 -19.91
N THR A 31 -5.69 -24.87 -19.14
CA THR A 31 -5.43 -26.23 -19.62
C THR A 31 -6.65 -27.13 -19.46
N LYS A 32 -6.80 -28.12 -20.36
CA LYS A 32 -7.79 -29.20 -20.24
C LYS A 32 -7.07 -30.46 -19.76
N VAL A 33 -7.41 -30.93 -18.57
CA VAL A 33 -6.83 -32.16 -18.02
C VAL A 33 -7.89 -33.26 -18.03
N ALA A 34 -7.59 -34.35 -18.74
CA ALA A 34 -8.39 -35.57 -18.75
C ALA A 34 -7.60 -36.70 -18.12
N ASN A 35 -8.12 -37.26 -17.03
CA ASN A 35 -7.54 -38.41 -16.36
C ASN A 35 -8.26 -39.68 -16.78
N THR A 36 -7.57 -40.55 -17.53
CA THR A 36 -8.10 -41.87 -17.90
C THR A 36 -7.60 -42.89 -16.91
N TYR A 37 -8.52 -43.48 -16.16
CA TYR A 37 -8.24 -44.56 -15.22
C TYR A 37 -8.21 -45.88 -15.99
N LEU A 38 -7.01 -46.42 -16.24
CA LEU A 38 -6.81 -47.64 -17.02
C LEU A 38 -7.12 -48.89 -16.15
N ARG A 39 -8.41 -49.09 -15.83
CA ARG A 39 -8.89 -50.15 -14.94
C ARG A 39 -8.70 -51.55 -15.54
N HIS A 40 -8.79 -51.64 -16.88
CA HIS A 40 -8.57 -52.88 -17.61
C HIS A 40 -7.18 -53.50 -17.35
N LYS A 41 -6.16 -52.67 -17.01
CA LYS A 41 -4.82 -53.17 -16.70
C LYS A 41 -4.71 -53.96 -15.39
N VAL A 42 -5.65 -53.75 -14.49
CA VAL A 42 -5.72 -54.43 -13.18
C VAL A 42 -6.79 -55.52 -13.19
N MET A 43 -7.90 -55.28 -13.86
CA MET A 43 -9.05 -56.16 -13.99
C MET A 43 -9.50 -56.18 -15.43
N ALA A 44 -9.26 -57.27 -16.15
CA ALA A 44 -9.44 -57.36 -17.60
C ALA A 44 -10.90 -57.09 -18.07
N GLU A 45 -11.87 -57.32 -17.19
CA GLU A 45 -13.29 -57.10 -17.46
C GLU A 45 -13.78 -55.67 -17.10
N ALA A 46 -12.91 -54.83 -16.51
CA ALA A 46 -13.26 -53.46 -16.15
C ALA A 46 -13.04 -52.53 -17.32
N GLU A 47 -14.02 -51.66 -17.55
CA GLU A 47 -13.90 -50.58 -18.54
C GLU A 47 -13.09 -49.41 -17.98
N ASP A 48 -12.30 -48.78 -18.86
CA ASP A 48 -11.58 -47.54 -18.57
C ASP A 48 -12.54 -46.37 -18.44
N GLU A 49 -12.26 -45.47 -17.51
CA GLU A 49 -13.05 -44.29 -17.27
C GLU A 49 -12.20 -43.02 -17.44
N THR A 50 -12.71 -42.08 -18.22
CA THR A 50 -12.07 -40.77 -18.38
C THR A 50 -12.86 -39.72 -17.62
N VAL A 51 -12.20 -39.05 -16.68
CA VAL A 51 -12.75 -37.95 -15.89
C VAL A 51 -11.99 -36.66 -16.24
N LEU A 52 -12.77 -35.62 -16.58
CA LEU A 52 -12.22 -34.28 -16.81
C LEU A 52 -12.02 -33.57 -15.47
N ALA A 53 -10.84 -32.99 -15.27
CA ALA A 53 -10.61 -32.07 -14.15
C ALA A 53 -11.38 -30.77 -14.41
N MET A 54 -12.13 -30.32 -13.39
CA MET A 54 -12.87 -29.08 -13.47
C MET A 54 -11.90 -27.89 -13.29
N PRO A 55 -12.09 -26.82 -14.09
CA PRO A 55 -11.31 -25.58 -13.93
C PRO A 55 -11.73 -24.84 -12.64
N GLU A 56 -10.86 -23.93 -12.18
CA GLU A 56 -11.11 -23.11 -10.99
C GLU A 56 -12.01 -21.90 -11.26
N THR A 57 -12.16 -21.50 -12.52
CA THR A 57 -12.98 -20.36 -12.93
C THR A 57 -14.21 -20.77 -13.74
N GLU A 58 -15.30 -20.03 -13.56
CA GLU A 58 -16.50 -20.13 -14.40
C GLU A 58 -16.29 -19.61 -15.86
N TYR A 59 -15.21 -18.80 -16.08
CA TYR A 59 -14.87 -18.23 -17.39
C TYR A 59 -14.03 -19.16 -18.27
N TYR A 60 -13.94 -20.42 -17.93
CA TYR A 60 -13.09 -21.41 -18.60
C TYR A 60 -13.29 -21.50 -20.14
N GLU A 61 -14.51 -21.35 -20.62
CA GLU A 61 -14.83 -21.34 -22.06
C GLU A 61 -14.40 -20.04 -22.76
N GLN A 62 -14.09 -18.98 -22.01
CA GLN A 62 -13.82 -17.62 -22.49
C GLN A 62 -12.34 -17.21 -22.37
N ILE A 63 -11.44 -18.13 -22.09
CA ILE A 63 -10.00 -17.83 -21.83
C ILE A 63 -9.36 -17.01 -22.95
N THR A 64 -9.67 -17.32 -24.21
CA THR A 64 -9.14 -16.56 -25.35
C THR A 64 -9.69 -15.13 -25.39
N ASP A 65 -10.93 -14.91 -25.00
CA ASP A 65 -11.56 -13.60 -24.98
C ASP A 65 -11.06 -12.77 -23.78
N ILE A 66 -10.82 -13.42 -22.66
CA ILE A 66 -10.14 -12.79 -21.51
C ILE A 66 -8.72 -12.33 -21.89
N ALA A 67 -7.98 -13.13 -22.65
CA ALA A 67 -6.64 -12.72 -23.11
C ALA A 67 -6.70 -11.51 -24.06
N ARG A 68 -7.71 -11.44 -24.94
CA ARG A 68 -7.94 -10.27 -25.81
C ARG A 68 -8.38 -9.05 -25.00
N PHE A 69 -9.24 -9.25 -24.02
CA PHE A 69 -9.72 -8.20 -23.13
C PHE A 69 -8.57 -7.62 -22.30
N LEU A 70 -7.65 -8.46 -21.81
CA LEU A 70 -6.44 -8.02 -21.12
C LEU A 70 -5.59 -7.05 -21.95
N LEU A 71 -5.41 -7.35 -23.26
CA LEU A 71 -4.69 -6.47 -24.18
C LEU A 71 -5.43 -5.15 -24.39
N HIS A 72 -6.75 -5.21 -24.58
CA HIS A 72 -7.59 -4.02 -24.72
C HIS A 72 -7.53 -3.12 -23.48
N LEU A 73 -7.60 -3.71 -22.28
CA LEU A 73 -7.45 -2.97 -21.01
C LEU A 73 -6.08 -2.28 -20.90
N LEU A 74 -5.03 -2.92 -21.42
CA LEU A 74 -3.68 -2.34 -21.41
C LEU A 74 -3.62 -1.11 -22.34
N ASP A 75 -4.15 -1.22 -23.57
CA ASP A 75 -4.22 -0.11 -24.53
C ASP A 75 -5.03 1.07 -23.96
N GLU A 76 -6.17 0.79 -23.31
CA GLU A 76 -6.99 1.80 -22.66
C GLU A 76 -6.25 2.49 -21.52
N LYS A 77 -5.51 1.72 -20.70
CA LYS A 77 -4.71 2.27 -19.60
C LYS A 77 -3.56 3.15 -20.12
N GLU A 78 -2.93 2.79 -21.23
CA GLU A 78 -1.91 3.61 -21.89
C GLU A 78 -2.50 4.93 -22.40
N THR A 79 -3.65 4.86 -23.07
CA THR A 79 -4.37 6.04 -23.58
C THR A 79 -4.78 6.98 -22.45
N LEU A 80 -5.36 6.45 -21.37
CA LEU A 80 -5.72 7.22 -20.18
C LEU A 80 -4.49 7.85 -19.53
N SER A 81 -3.38 7.10 -19.43
CA SER A 81 -2.14 7.59 -18.81
C SER A 81 -1.55 8.75 -19.59
N ALA A 82 -1.60 8.70 -20.93
CA ALA A 82 -1.19 9.82 -21.80
C ALA A 82 -2.08 11.05 -21.61
N ALA A 83 -3.41 10.88 -21.53
CA ALA A 83 -4.34 11.97 -21.27
C ALA A 83 -4.15 12.60 -19.88
N ILE A 84 -3.93 11.78 -18.84
CA ILE A 84 -3.61 12.26 -17.48
C ILE A 84 -2.31 13.06 -17.49
N ARG A 85 -1.27 12.57 -18.18
CA ARG A 85 0.01 13.27 -18.29
C ARG A 85 -0.17 14.65 -18.92
N THR A 86 -0.87 14.73 -20.06
CA THR A 86 -1.17 16.00 -20.73
C THR A 86 -1.91 16.98 -19.82
N ALA A 87 -2.91 16.46 -19.07
CA ALA A 87 -3.65 17.30 -18.10
C ALA A 87 -2.77 17.78 -16.94
N LYS A 88 -1.82 16.95 -16.46
CA LYS A 88 -0.86 17.33 -15.41
C LYS A 88 0.16 18.35 -15.91
N ASP A 89 0.64 18.21 -17.14
CA ASP A 89 1.60 19.14 -17.76
C ASP A 89 1.01 20.54 -17.97
N ALA A 90 -0.31 20.66 -18.02
CA ALA A 90 -1.04 21.93 -18.11
C ALA A 90 -1.28 22.63 -16.76
N LEU A 91 -0.87 22.02 -15.63
CA LEU A 91 -1.02 22.62 -14.29
C LEU A 91 0.08 23.65 -13.99
N ASP A 92 -0.27 24.65 -13.17
CA ASP A 92 0.69 25.63 -12.64
C ASP A 92 1.63 25.03 -11.57
N ILE A 93 1.39 23.78 -11.14
CA ILE A 93 2.18 23.08 -10.14
C ILE A 93 2.63 21.73 -10.67
N ASP A 94 3.86 21.35 -10.35
CA ASP A 94 4.29 19.96 -10.48
C ASP A 94 3.57 19.12 -9.40
N MET A 95 2.50 18.44 -9.81
CA MET A 95 1.63 17.70 -8.91
C MET A 95 2.37 16.57 -8.20
N ASP A 96 3.24 15.85 -8.88
CA ASP A 96 3.94 14.68 -8.32
C ASP A 96 4.94 15.12 -7.26
N SER A 97 5.72 16.16 -7.55
CA SER A 97 6.61 16.78 -6.56
C SER A 97 5.83 17.38 -5.38
N ALA A 98 4.70 18.04 -5.65
CA ALA A 98 3.86 18.63 -4.60
C ALA A 98 3.32 17.56 -3.65
N VAL A 99 2.82 16.43 -4.17
CA VAL A 99 2.32 15.30 -3.37
C VAL A 99 3.45 14.69 -2.53
N SER A 100 4.60 14.39 -3.14
CA SER A 100 5.75 13.79 -2.46
C SER A 100 6.29 14.68 -1.34
N LEU A 101 6.52 15.98 -1.64
CA LEU A 101 6.99 16.94 -0.64
C LEU A 101 5.97 17.16 0.48
N ASN A 102 4.67 17.10 0.17
CA ASN A 102 3.63 17.25 1.18
C ASN A 102 3.56 16.04 2.11
N ALA A 103 3.73 14.82 1.59
CA ALA A 103 3.86 13.61 2.40
C ALA A 103 5.08 13.70 3.34
N THR A 104 6.21 14.23 2.85
CA THR A 104 7.42 14.47 3.65
C THR A 104 7.16 15.48 4.76
N ARG A 105 6.50 16.62 4.46
CA ARG A 105 6.12 17.63 5.47
C ARG A 105 5.24 17.02 6.56
N GLN A 106 4.24 16.25 6.20
CA GLN A 106 3.36 15.57 7.16
C GLN A 106 4.11 14.53 8.01
N SER A 107 5.08 13.84 7.44
CA SER A 107 5.93 12.90 8.18
C SER A 107 6.78 13.62 9.24
N ILE A 108 7.44 14.73 8.85
CA ILE A 108 8.22 15.56 9.78
C ILE A 108 7.31 16.16 10.87
N ALA A 109 6.10 16.63 10.49
CA ALA A 109 5.13 17.17 11.44
C ALA A 109 4.72 16.12 12.49
N ARG A 110 4.52 14.86 12.11
CA ARG A 110 4.27 13.75 13.06
C ARG A 110 5.43 13.56 14.04
N THR A 111 6.66 13.65 13.56
CA THR A 111 7.86 13.58 14.42
C THR A 111 7.89 14.74 15.43
N PHE A 112 7.65 15.97 14.95
CA PHE A 112 7.65 17.15 15.83
C PHE A 112 6.47 17.14 16.80
N LYS A 113 5.30 16.62 16.40
CA LYS A 113 4.18 16.40 17.30
C LYS A 113 4.59 15.46 18.45
N ARG A 114 5.18 14.30 18.14
CA ARG A 114 5.70 13.37 19.15
C ARG A 114 6.70 14.04 20.09
N MET A 115 7.64 14.83 19.55
CA MET A 115 8.60 15.59 20.38
C MET A 115 7.89 16.62 21.28
N ASN A 116 6.90 17.33 20.76
CA ASN A 116 6.13 18.31 21.54
C ASN A 116 5.37 17.63 22.72
N ASP A 117 4.96 16.39 22.55
CA ASP A 117 4.18 15.62 23.53
C ASP A 117 5.06 14.92 24.58
N LEU A 118 6.39 14.87 24.39
CA LEU A 118 7.32 14.34 25.39
C LEU A 118 7.37 15.22 26.64
N HIS A 119 7.49 14.59 27.81
CA HIS A 119 7.58 15.27 29.10
C HIS A 119 8.82 14.80 29.84
N SER A 120 9.40 15.72 30.63
CA SER A 120 10.41 15.34 31.62
C SER A 120 9.75 14.53 32.73
N SER A 121 10.44 13.52 33.22
CA SER A 121 9.94 12.64 34.27
C SER A 121 11.04 12.26 35.22
N GLU A 122 10.66 11.92 36.46
CA GLU A 122 11.53 11.36 37.46
C GLU A 122 10.86 10.12 38.05
N GLN A 123 11.61 9.06 38.20
CA GLN A 123 11.15 7.81 38.81
C GLN A 123 12.27 7.16 39.60
N THR A 124 11.92 6.54 40.74
CA THR A 124 12.83 5.70 41.52
C THR A 124 12.57 4.24 41.13
N ILE A 125 13.63 3.54 40.73
CA ILE A 125 13.61 2.11 40.38
C ILE A 125 14.23 1.39 41.58
N SER A 126 13.40 0.71 42.37
CA SER A 126 13.87 -0.05 43.54
C SER A 126 14.77 -1.20 43.09
N ASN A 127 15.91 -1.33 43.75
CA ASN A 127 16.94 -2.33 43.47
C ASN A 127 17.43 -2.33 42.00
N GLY A 128 17.28 -1.20 41.29
CA GLY A 128 17.61 -1.06 39.87
C GLY A 128 19.09 -0.99 39.56
N GLY A 129 19.92 -0.73 40.57
CA GLY A 129 21.37 -0.61 40.48
C GLY A 129 22.12 -1.70 41.27
N THR A 130 23.40 -1.86 40.94
CA THR A 130 24.32 -2.71 41.68
C THR A 130 25.52 -1.86 42.11
N GLY A 131 25.76 -1.79 43.41
CA GLY A 131 26.98 -1.21 43.98
C GLY A 131 27.91 -2.31 44.47
N TYR A 132 29.16 -1.92 44.73
CA TYR A 132 30.18 -2.84 45.23
C TYR A 132 30.82 -2.23 46.49
N ARG A 133 31.11 -3.05 47.47
CA ARG A 133 31.88 -2.68 48.67
C ARG A 133 32.81 -3.80 49.07
N PHE A 134 33.86 -3.50 49.81
CA PHE A 134 34.72 -4.50 50.43
C PHE A 134 34.18 -4.90 51.81
N ASN A 135 34.19 -6.17 52.11
CA ASN A 135 33.86 -6.69 53.42
C ASN A 135 35.10 -6.55 54.38
N ALA A 136 34.94 -6.93 55.63
CA ALA A 136 36.01 -6.85 56.66
C ALA A 136 37.25 -7.74 56.32
N GLU A 137 37.08 -8.73 55.43
CA GLU A 137 38.11 -9.67 54.96
C GLU A 137 38.78 -9.23 53.66
N GLY A 138 38.43 -8.03 53.14
CA GLY A 138 39.01 -7.47 51.91
C GLY A 138 38.40 -8.01 50.60
N ASN A 139 37.33 -8.82 50.65
CA ASN A 139 36.66 -9.32 49.48
C ASN A 139 35.61 -8.33 48.97
N GLN A 140 35.53 -8.18 47.65
CA GLN A 140 34.52 -7.35 47.02
C GLN A 140 33.16 -8.07 47.05
N ILE A 141 32.17 -7.42 47.66
CA ILE A 141 30.76 -7.89 47.68
C ILE A 141 29.87 -6.91 46.94
N SER A 142 28.89 -7.42 46.20
CA SER A 142 27.88 -6.61 45.53
C SER A 142 26.67 -6.36 46.43
N TYR A 143 26.03 -5.22 46.27
CA TYR A 143 24.76 -4.92 46.93
C TYR A 143 23.81 -4.24 45.94
N ARG A 144 22.52 -4.39 46.14
CA ARG A 144 21.50 -3.70 45.36
C ARG A 144 21.23 -2.32 45.94
N CYS A 145 21.01 -1.35 45.06
CA CYS A 145 20.60 -0.01 45.43
C CYS A 145 19.50 0.53 44.54
N ASP A 146 18.76 1.48 45.03
CA ASP A 146 17.75 2.17 44.25
C ASP A 146 18.41 3.10 43.22
N VAL A 147 17.77 3.23 42.04
CA VAL A 147 18.21 4.13 40.98
C VAL A 147 17.19 5.24 40.80
N ARG A 148 17.58 6.47 41.01
CA ARG A 148 16.80 7.65 40.61
C ARG A 148 17.06 7.92 39.13
N ARG A 149 16.06 7.65 38.29
CA ARG A 149 16.11 7.94 36.86
C ARG A 149 15.43 9.27 36.61
N VAL A 150 16.19 10.24 36.08
CA VAL A 150 15.66 11.54 35.66
C VAL A 150 15.74 11.59 34.14
N THR A 151 14.59 11.74 33.48
CA THR A 151 14.51 11.95 32.05
C THR A 151 14.21 13.42 31.78
N THR A 152 15.08 14.10 31.04
CA THR A 152 14.92 15.51 30.68
C THR A 152 14.82 15.67 29.16
N ILE A 153 14.07 16.67 28.73
CA ILE A 153 14.02 17.05 27.34
C ILE A 153 15.27 17.83 27.00
N ASN A 154 15.99 17.45 25.92
CA ASN A 154 17.26 18.07 25.50
C ASN A 154 17.11 19.00 24.26
N TYR A 155 15.90 19.52 24.00
CA TYR A 155 15.61 20.44 22.90
C TYR A 155 14.71 21.59 23.38
N ASP A 156 14.69 22.71 22.60
CA ASP A 156 13.78 23.81 22.85
C ASP A 156 12.38 23.49 22.29
N ARG A 157 11.44 23.23 23.21
CA ARG A 157 10.05 22.90 22.88
C ARG A 157 9.33 24.05 22.15
N LYS A 158 9.69 25.31 22.39
CA LYS A 158 9.05 26.46 21.73
C LYS A 158 9.42 26.48 20.25
N VAL A 159 10.69 26.18 19.92
CA VAL A 159 11.17 26.09 18.53
C VAL A 159 10.47 24.94 17.80
N ILE A 160 10.37 23.75 18.43
CA ILE A 160 9.68 22.59 17.85
C ILE A 160 8.19 22.89 17.60
N ARG A 161 7.50 23.53 18.56
CA ARG A 161 6.10 23.91 18.40
C ARG A 161 5.89 24.91 17.27
N ALA A 162 6.74 25.91 17.15
CA ALA A 162 6.68 26.90 16.07
C ALA A 162 6.92 26.27 14.70
N ALA A 163 7.90 25.35 14.62
CA ALA A 163 8.18 24.61 13.40
C ALA A 163 7.02 23.67 12.99
N LEU A 164 6.41 22.96 13.97
CA LEU A 164 5.22 22.12 13.75
C LEU A 164 4.06 22.95 13.18
N CYS A 165 3.79 24.12 13.77
CA CYS A 165 2.72 25.00 13.29
C CYS A 165 2.93 25.42 11.82
N LYS A 166 4.16 25.84 11.46
CA LYS A 166 4.51 26.23 10.09
C LYS A 166 4.43 25.05 9.10
N LEU A 167 4.85 23.84 9.53
CA LEU A 167 4.76 22.63 8.70
C LEU A 167 3.30 22.26 8.42
N ASN A 168 2.44 22.26 9.45
CA ASN A 168 1.02 21.97 9.28
C ASN A 168 0.35 23.00 8.34
N GLN A 169 0.57 24.29 8.55
CA GLN A 169 0.02 25.31 7.68
C GLN A 169 0.43 25.09 6.20
N ARG A 170 1.72 24.85 5.93
CA ARG A 170 2.19 24.58 4.57
C ARG A 170 1.65 23.29 3.99
N ALA A 171 1.47 22.25 4.83
CA ALA A 171 0.88 20.99 4.40
C ALA A 171 -0.59 21.17 4.00
N ASP A 172 -1.35 21.93 4.79
CA ASP A 172 -2.76 22.20 4.53
C ASP A 172 -2.94 23.05 3.25
N GLU A 173 -2.15 24.12 3.09
CA GLU A 173 -2.15 24.97 1.89
C GLU A 173 -1.82 24.15 0.63
N THR A 174 -0.82 23.24 0.71
CA THR A 174 -0.44 22.38 -0.41
C THR A 174 -1.54 21.36 -0.71
N SER A 175 -2.14 20.76 0.32
CA SER A 175 -3.26 19.81 0.17
C SER A 175 -4.46 20.46 -0.50
N ALA A 176 -4.79 21.69 -0.13
CA ALA A 176 -5.88 22.45 -0.74
C ALA A 176 -5.61 22.71 -2.23
N LYS A 177 -4.38 23.10 -2.60
CA LYS A 177 -3.98 23.32 -4.00
C LYS A 177 -4.06 22.03 -4.82
N ILE A 178 -3.52 20.92 -4.30
CA ILE A 178 -3.59 19.61 -4.94
C ILE A 178 -5.06 19.22 -5.17
N TYR A 179 -5.91 19.37 -4.13
CA TYR A 179 -7.32 19.02 -4.25
C TYR A 179 -8.03 19.88 -5.30
N LEU A 180 -7.76 21.18 -5.34
CA LEU A 180 -8.31 22.07 -6.36
C LEU A 180 -7.92 21.60 -7.76
N CYS A 181 -6.64 21.31 -8.01
CA CYS A 181 -6.18 20.77 -9.29
C CYS A 181 -6.89 19.47 -9.66
N LEU A 182 -7.08 18.57 -8.71
CA LEU A 182 -7.75 17.27 -8.94
C LEU A 182 -9.19 17.41 -9.41
N VAL A 183 -9.93 18.39 -8.90
CA VAL A 183 -11.37 18.55 -9.20
C VAL A 183 -11.66 19.52 -10.34
N THR A 184 -10.75 20.47 -10.63
CA THR A 184 -10.98 21.49 -11.68
C THR A 184 -10.32 21.16 -13.00
N SER A 185 -9.19 20.42 -12.99
CA SER A 185 -8.46 20.11 -14.23
C SER A 185 -9.18 19.04 -15.03
N LYS A 186 -9.40 19.32 -16.31
CA LYS A 186 -10.08 18.41 -17.22
C LYS A 186 -9.06 17.47 -17.89
N VAL A 187 -9.42 16.21 -17.94
CA VAL A 187 -8.74 15.17 -18.71
C VAL A 187 -9.59 14.89 -19.94
N ASP A 188 -9.01 15.04 -21.12
CA ASP A 188 -9.67 14.75 -22.39
C ASP A 188 -9.63 13.25 -22.66
N TYR A 189 -10.55 12.56 -22.00
CA TYR A 189 -10.73 11.12 -22.10
C TYR A 189 -12.17 10.74 -21.76
N ALA A 190 -12.78 9.87 -22.57
CA ALA A 190 -14.11 9.31 -22.36
C ALA A 190 -13.96 7.82 -22.04
N PRO A 191 -14.31 7.36 -20.82
CA PRO A 191 -14.15 5.97 -20.43
C PRO A 191 -15.09 5.07 -21.23
N PRO A 192 -14.60 4.00 -21.87
CA PRO A 192 -15.44 3.04 -22.58
C PRO A 192 -16.22 2.12 -21.62
N LEU A 193 -15.72 1.92 -20.41
CA LEU A 193 -16.32 1.05 -19.38
C LEU A 193 -16.87 1.89 -18.23
N ASP A 194 -17.94 1.42 -17.57
CA ASP A 194 -18.41 2.03 -16.34
C ASP A 194 -17.38 1.77 -15.20
N VAL A 195 -17.12 2.79 -14.40
CA VAL A 195 -16.24 2.68 -13.22
C VAL A 195 -16.75 1.65 -12.22
N ASN A 196 -18.05 1.42 -12.18
CA ASN A 196 -18.67 0.47 -11.25
C ASN A 196 -18.97 -0.90 -11.88
N ALA A 197 -18.73 -1.08 -13.20
CA ALA A 197 -18.92 -2.38 -13.87
C ALA A 197 -18.09 -3.48 -13.19
N SER A 198 -18.63 -4.69 -13.11
CA SER A 198 -17.88 -5.87 -12.66
C SER A 198 -17.11 -6.52 -13.82
N PHE A 199 -16.21 -7.45 -13.51
CA PHE A 199 -15.48 -8.19 -14.55
C PHE A 199 -16.43 -9.07 -15.40
N ALA A 200 -17.55 -9.50 -14.83
CA ALA A 200 -18.53 -10.35 -15.51
C ALA A 200 -19.45 -9.58 -16.47
N GLU A 201 -19.45 -8.25 -16.46
CA GLU A 201 -20.22 -7.36 -17.35
C GLU A 201 -19.41 -6.97 -18.59
#